data_f7abc108044c2ac1933830cc9a897385
#
_entry.id   f7abc108044c2ac1933830cc9a897385
#
_cell.length_a   1.000
_cell.length_b   1.000
_cell.length_c   1.000
_cell.angle_alpha   90.00
_cell.angle_beta   90.00
_cell.angle_gamma   90.00
#
_symmetry.space_group_name_H-M   'P 1'
#
loop_
_entity.id
_entity.type
_entity.pdbx_description
1 polymer ?
#
loop_
_entity_poly.entity_id
_entity_poly.type
_entity_poly.pdbx_seq_one_letter_code
_entity_poly.pdbx_strand_id
1 'polypeptide(L)'
;MKTVRNCNRWPQLLGFFLIFAALMATGCQSLHTLKKSSTDDRWICPEYADLPLRQGRFEEAIEQHLQVISQEPENGLAHYHLGYAYGQLGLYPDEIAQYLRAVDLGMEKGDLFYNLGWSYMQLEEYLRAEQAFLRAVEIEPDNGENHRGLGLAYFKQEHYHEAIVSCRRATTLEPDDADSWHCLALAAAKADEIGESWNAVQELRKLGPDYKLDPFLLGIFPAEGRSPPPTDRHDARDPRDPR
;
A
#
# COMPACT_ATOMS: atom_id res chain seq x y z
N MET A 1 -69.36 -3.70 -69.48
CA MET A 1 -69.59 -4.53 -68.30
C MET A 1 -68.34 -5.29 -68.00
N LYS A 2 -67.61 -4.89 -66.93
CA LYS A 2 -66.93 -5.72 -65.97
C LYS A 2 -66.13 -4.78 -65.05
N THR A 3 -66.47 -4.87 -63.85
CA THR A 3 -66.07 -4.12 -62.70
C THR A 3 -64.57 -4.21 -62.41
N VAL A 4 -63.92 -3.06 -62.20
CA VAL A 4 -62.57 -2.94 -61.66
C VAL A 4 -62.69 -3.00 -60.15
N ARG A 5 -62.13 -4.02 -59.50
CA ARG A 5 -62.05 -4.13 -58.05
C ARG A 5 -60.86 -3.32 -57.55
N ASN A 6 -61.15 -2.35 -56.70
CA ASN A 6 -60.27 -1.53 -55.93
C ASN A 6 -59.44 -2.36 -54.97
N CYS A 7 -58.10 -2.38 -55.06
CA CYS A 7 -57.18 -2.96 -54.10
C CYS A 7 -56.57 -1.86 -53.20
N ASN A 8 -57.37 -1.37 -52.28
CA ASN A 8 -56.88 -0.55 -51.14
C ASN A 8 -56.52 -1.49 -49.97
N ARG A 9 -55.30 -2.03 -49.98
CA ARG A 9 -54.87 -2.92 -48.88
C ARG A 9 -53.42 -2.66 -48.44
N TRP A 10 -52.88 -1.43 -48.62
CA TRP A 10 -51.52 -1.12 -48.32
C TRP A 10 -51.25 -0.15 -47.13
N PRO A 11 -52.20 0.38 -46.37
CA PRO A 11 -51.85 1.21 -45.21
C PRO A 11 -51.46 0.41 -43.96
N GLN A 12 -51.72 -0.91 -43.88
CA GLN A 12 -51.45 -1.65 -42.66
C GLN A 12 -50.02 -2.19 -42.54
N LEU A 13 -49.28 -2.30 -43.65
CA LEU A 13 -47.87 -2.78 -43.58
C LEU A 13 -46.87 -1.67 -43.24
N LEU A 14 -47.19 -0.42 -43.55
CA LEU A 14 -46.34 0.73 -43.14
C LEU A 14 -46.40 0.98 -41.64
N GLY A 15 -47.52 0.72 -40.98
CA GLY A 15 -47.64 0.82 -39.52
C GLY A 15 -46.80 -0.20 -38.77
N PHE A 16 -46.69 -1.41 -39.29
CA PHE A 16 -45.85 -2.44 -38.67
C PHE A 16 -44.34 -2.13 -38.82
N PHE A 17 -43.91 -1.57 -39.94
CA PHE A 17 -42.51 -1.20 -40.13
C PHE A 17 -42.08 -0.01 -39.24
N LEU A 18 -42.95 0.94 -39.02
CA LEU A 18 -42.68 2.06 -38.11
C LEU A 18 -42.69 1.67 -36.66
N ILE A 19 -43.55 0.74 -36.25
CA ILE A 19 -43.57 0.20 -34.88
C ILE A 19 -42.33 -0.67 -34.65
N PHE A 20 -41.88 -1.46 -35.63
CA PHE A 20 -40.69 -2.28 -35.50
C PHE A 20 -39.40 -1.43 -35.49
N ALA A 21 -39.35 -0.34 -36.29
CA ALA A 21 -38.24 0.62 -36.26
C ALA A 21 -38.22 1.41 -34.94
N ALA A 22 -39.36 1.78 -34.37
CA ALA A 22 -39.44 2.44 -33.07
C ALA A 22 -39.04 1.50 -31.91
N LEU A 23 -39.40 0.19 -31.98
CA LEU A 23 -38.97 -0.80 -30.97
C LEU A 23 -37.47 -1.09 -31.07
N MET A 24 -36.87 -1.08 -32.27
CA MET A 24 -35.42 -1.25 -32.44
C MET A 24 -34.64 -0.03 -31.96
N ALA A 25 -35.17 1.20 -32.23
CA ALA A 25 -34.53 2.43 -31.75
C ALA A 25 -34.59 2.58 -30.20
N THR A 26 -35.74 2.21 -29.60
CA THR A 26 -35.87 2.18 -28.14
C THR A 26 -35.11 1.02 -27.49
N GLY A 27 -34.99 -0.13 -28.15
CA GLY A 27 -34.19 -1.27 -27.70
C GLY A 27 -32.68 -0.97 -27.69
N CYS A 28 -32.15 -0.26 -28.68
CA CYS A 28 -30.75 0.17 -28.67
C CYS A 28 -30.45 1.24 -27.59
N GLN A 29 -31.37 2.17 -27.37
CA GLN A 29 -31.21 3.15 -26.29
C GLN A 29 -31.34 2.51 -24.89
N SER A 30 -32.18 1.49 -24.74
CA SER A 30 -32.29 0.72 -23.48
C SER A 30 -31.07 -0.13 -23.18
N LEU A 31 -30.39 -0.64 -24.23
CA LEU A 31 -29.15 -1.42 -24.06
C LEU A 31 -27.96 -0.54 -23.65
N HIS A 32 -27.94 0.73 -24.06
CA HIS A 32 -26.91 1.68 -23.59
C HIS A 32 -27.17 2.21 -22.17
N THR A 33 -28.44 2.24 -21.73
CA THR A 33 -28.80 2.68 -20.36
C THR A 33 -28.84 1.54 -19.35
N LEU A 34 -28.87 0.27 -19.78
CA LEU A 34 -28.83 -0.90 -18.90
C LEU A 34 -27.42 -1.33 -18.51
N LYS A 35 -26.36 -0.65 -19.00
CA LYS A 35 -24.97 -0.93 -18.65
C LYS A 35 -24.41 0.01 -17.57
N LYS A 36 -25.27 0.55 -16.74
CA LYS A 36 -24.85 1.07 -15.43
C LYS A 36 -25.14 -0.01 -14.42
N SER A 37 -24.36 -1.10 -14.50
CA SER A 37 -24.27 -2.12 -13.47
C SER A 37 -23.80 -1.42 -12.19
N SER A 38 -24.38 -1.78 -11.08
CA SER A 38 -24.13 -1.25 -9.75
C SER A 38 -22.74 -1.60 -9.17
N THR A 39 -21.81 -2.00 -9.99
CA THR A 39 -20.39 -2.11 -9.66
C THR A 39 -19.74 -0.77 -9.96
N ASP A 40 -19.14 -0.19 -8.95
CA ASP A 40 -18.36 1.04 -9.09
C ASP A 40 -17.13 0.72 -9.95
N ASP A 41 -17.20 1.02 -11.25
CA ASP A 41 -16.16 0.68 -12.24
C ASP A 41 -14.79 1.31 -11.90
N ARG A 42 -14.76 2.27 -10.96
CA ARG A 42 -13.51 2.87 -10.45
C ARG A 42 -12.58 1.87 -9.74
N TRP A 43 -13.09 0.69 -9.40
CA TRP A 43 -12.36 -0.34 -8.66
C TRP A 43 -12.14 -1.63 -9.46
N ILE A 44 -12.25 -1.56 -10.78
CA ILE A 44 -12.08 -2.71 -11.67
C ILE A 44 -11.02 -2.33 -12.72
N CYS A 45 -9.97 -3.15 -12.81
CA CYS A 45 -9.03 -3.10 -13.92
C CYS A 45 -9.27 -4.25 -14.89
N PRO A 46 -9.14 -4.02 -16.20
CA PRO A 46 -9.18 -5.10 -17.17
C PRO A 46 -8.03 -6.09 -16.96
N GLU A 47 -8.28 -7.38 -17.17
CA GLU A 47 -7.27 -8.42 -16.97
C GLU A 47 -6.01 -8.21 -17.82
N TYR A 48 -6.15 -7.64 -19.02
CA TYR A 48 -5.02 -7.35 -19.91
C TYR A 48 -4.05 -6.33 -19.29
N ALA A 49 -4.53 -5.42 -18.43
CA ALA A 49 -3.70 -4.44 -17.75
C ALA A 49 -3.03 -5.03 -16.48
N ASP A 50 -3.74 -5.91 -15.78
CA ASP A 50 -3.23 -6.53 -14.55
C ASP A 50 -2.27 -7.70 -14.81
N LEU A 51 -2.37 -8.35 -15.97
CA LEU A 51 -1.54 -9.50 -16.30
C LEU A 51 -0.04 -9.17 -16.35
N PRO A 52 0.41 -8.09 -17.02
CA PRO A 52 1.81 -7.67 -17.00
C PRO A 52 2.31 -7.38 -15.59
N LEU A 53 1.50 -6.73 -14.76
CA LEU A 53 1.83 -6.43 -13.36
C LEU A 53 2.14 -7.69 -12.56
N ARG A 54 1.24 -8.70 -12.63
CA ARG A 54 1.42 -10.01 -11.97
C ARG A 54 2.63 -10.80 -12.49
N GLN A 55 3.08 -10.52 -13.71
CA GLN A 55 4.24 -11.16 -14.33
C GLN A 55 5.55 -10.37 -14.13
N GLY A 56 5.53 -9.26 -13.41
CA GLY A 56 6.69 -8.42 -13.18
C GLY A 56 7.16 -7.63 -14.41
N ARG A 57 6.30 -7.50 -15.43
CA ARG A 57 6.56 -6.72 -16.66
C ARG A 57 6.08 -5.28 -16.45
N PHE A 58 6.81 -4.53 -15.62
CA PHE A 58 6.33 -3.25 -15.09
C PHE A 58 6.21 -2.16 -16.14
N GLU A 59 7.11 -2.08 -17.13
CA GLU A 59 7.02 -1.13 -18.23
C GLU A 59 5.75 -1.35 -19.06
N GLU A 60 5.43 -2.61 -19.37
CA GLU A 60 4.20 -2.96 -20.08
C GLU A 60 2.97 -2.69 -19.21
N ALA A 61 3.04 -2.96 -17.91
CA ALA A 61 1.96 -2.63 -16.98
C ALA A 61 1.67 -1.12 -16.96
N ILE A 62 2.71 -0.28 -16.98
CA ILE A 62 2.57 1.19 -17.07
C ILE A 62 1.80 1.58 -18.35
N GLU A 63 2.21 1.06 -19.52
CA GLU A 63 1.54 1.36 -20.78
C GLU A 63 0.05 0.97 -20.75
N GLN A 64 -0.25 -0.22 -20.25
CA GLN A 64 -1.62 -0.73 -20.18
C GLN A 64 -2.49 0.08 -19.20
N HIS A 65 -1.97 0.39 -18.00
CA HIS A 65 -2.73 1.20 -17.05
C HIS A 65 -2.91 2.65 -17.48
N LEU A 66 -1.94 3.24 -18.16
CA LEU A 66 -2.11 4.55 -18.81
C LEU A 66 -3.21 4.52 -19.87
N GLN A 67 -3.33 3.42 -20.63
CA GLN A 67 -4.43 3.24 -21.58
C GLN A 67 -5.79 3.16 -20.86
N VAL A 68 -5.88 2.42 -19.74
CA VAL A 68 -7.11 2.37 -18.93
C VAL A 68 -7.47 3.77 -18.42
N ILE A 69 -6.52 4.48 -17.83
CA ILE A 69 -6.73 5.83 -17.29
C ILE A 69 -7.13 6.83 -18.37
N SER A 70 -6.62 6.68 -19.60
CA SER A 70 -7.03 7.55 -20.73
C SER A 70 -8.52 7.41 -21.10
N GLN A 71 -9.12 6.24 -20.83
CA GLN A 71 -10.52 5.95 -21.08
C GLN A 71 -11.38 6.20 -19.83
N GLU A 72 -10.83 5.92 -18.65
CA GLU A 72 -11.48 5.98 -17.35
C GLU A 72 -10.61 6.76 -16.35
N PRO A 73 -10.56 8.11 -16.43
CA PRO A 73 -9.68 8.93 -15.60
C PRO A 73 -9.98 8.87 -14.09
N GLU A 74 -11.16 8.37 -13.71
CA GLU A 74 -11.60 8.19 -12.32
C GLU A 74 -11.45 6.74 -11.83
N ASN A 75 -10.73 5.90 -12.57
CA ASN A 75 -10.46 4.53 -12.15
C ASN A 75 -9.33 4.53 -11.10
N GLY A 76 -9.71 4.58 -9.82
CA GLY A 76 -8.77 4.62 -8.69
C GLY A 76 -7.87 3.39 -8.60
N LEU A 77 -8.37 2.20 -8.99
CA LEU A 77 -7.58 0.99 -9.01
C LEU A 77 -6.49 1.03 -10.09
N ALA A 78 -6.80 1.60 -11.27
CA ALA A 78 -5.81 1.75 -12.33
C ALA A 78 -4.69 2.71 -11.90
N HIS A 79 -5.01 3.79 -11.19
CA HIS A 79 -4.00 4.67 -10.59
C HIS A 79 -3.16 3.96 -9.53
N TYR A 80 -3.77 3.16 -8.66
CA TYR A 80 -3.04 2.37 -7.66
C TYR A 80 -2.07 1.38 -8.32
N HIS A 81 -2.51 0.61 -9.31
CA HIS A 81 -1.66 -0.35 -10.03
C HIS A 81 -0.55 0.35 -10.84
N LEU A 82 -0.84 1.52 -11.44
CA LEU A 82 0.16 2.32 -12.12
C LEU A 82 1.22 2.83 -11.14
N GLY A 83 0.81 3.31 -9.96
CA GLY A 83 1.72 3.69 -8.89
C GLY A 83 2.63 2.54 -8.50
N TYR A 84 2.05 1.36 -8.23
CA TYR A 84 2.83 0.17 -7.89
C TYR A 84 3.87 -0.19 -8.97
N ALA A 85 3.48 -0.13 -10.26
CA ALA A 85 4.41 -0.40 -11.36
C ALA A 85 5.58 0.62 -11.41
N TYR A 86 5.30 1.91 -11.15
CA TYR A 86 6.34 2.93 -11.05
C TYR A 86 7.29 2.66 -9.87
N GLY A 87 6.76 2.26 -8.71
CA GLY A 87 7.56 1.94 -7.53
C GLY A 87 8.53 0.78 -7.77
N GLN A 88 8.08 -0.28 -8.48
CA GLN A 88 8.93 -1.40 -8.84
C GLN A 88 10.11 -1.02 -9.75
N LEU A 89 9.99 0.09 -10.48
CA LEU A 89 11.06 0.66 -11.31
C LEU A 89 11.86 1.76 -10.58
N GLY A 90 11.55 2.05 -9.32
CA GLY A 90 12.21 3.10 -8.53
C GLY A 90 11.83 4.53 -8.95
N LEU A 91 10.73 4.69 -9.67
CA LEU A 91 10.21 6.00 -10.11
C LEU A 91 9.29 6.59 -9.02
N TYR A 92 9.85 6.82 -7.83
CA TYR A 92 9.12 7.21 -6.63
C TYR A 92 8.25 8.48 -6.78
N PRO A 93 8.69 9.57 -7.46
CA PRO A 93 7.82 10.73 -7.66
C PRO A 93 6.56 10.41 -8.45
N ASP A 94 6.66 9.57 -9.49
CA ASP A 94 5.53 9.16 -10.32
C ASP A 94 4.62 8.20 -9.54
N GLU A 95 5.20 7.28 -8.78
CA GLU A 95 4.48 6.38 -7.86
C GLU A 95 3.62 7.18 -6.88
N ILE A 96 4.22 8.14 -6.16
CA ILE A 96 3.54 8.99 -5.20
C ILE A 96 2.37 9.75 -5.87
N ALA A 97 2.61 10.32 -7.05
CA ALA A 97 1.57 11.05 -7.77
C ALA A 97 0.35 10.16 -8.08
N GLN A 98 0.58 8.91 -8.48
CA GLN A 98 -0.50 7.98 -8.78
C GLN A 98 -1.21 7.49 -7.52
N TYR A 99 -0.50 7.18 -6.44
CA TYR A 99 -1.12 6.81 -5.17
C TYR A 99 -1.97 7.94 -4.59
N LEU A 100 -1.48 9.19 -4.60
CA LEU A 100 -2.27 10.34 -4.18
C LEU A 100 -3.52 10.51 -5.04
N ARG A 101 -3.43 10.27 -6.35
CA ARG A 101 -4.61 10.30 -7.21
C ARG A 101 -5.62 9.21 -6.87
N ALA A 102 -5.16 8.00 -6.54
CA ALA A 102 -6.03 6.93 -6.06
C ALA A 102 -6.74 7.30 -4.75
N VAL A 103 -6.01 7.94 -3.82
CA VAL A 103 -6.59 8.47 -2.55
C VAL A 103 -7.63 9.55 -2.81
N ASP A 104 -7.36 10.51 -3.70
CA ASP A 104 -8.32 11.56 -4.10
C ASP A 104 -9.61 10.99 -4.69
N LEU A 105 -9.51 9.81 -5.34
CA LEU A 105 -10.64 9.08 -5.88
C LEU A 105 -11.38 8.23 -4.85
N GLY A 106 -10.90 8.24 -3.59
CA GLY A 106 -11.54 7.59 -2.45
C GLY A 106 -11.00 6.18 -2.14
N MET A 107 -9.78 5.83 -2.59
CA MET A 107 -9.16 4.57 -2.19
C MET A 107 -8.58 4.68 -0.77
N GLU A 108 -9.11 3.87 0.13
CA GLU A 108 -8.63 3.74 1.51
C GLU A 108 -8.21 2.28 1.77
N LYS A 109 -6.94 1.96 1.45
CA LYS A 109 -6.34 0.64 1.67
C LYS A 109 -5.03 0.78 2.42
N GLY A 110 -4.79 -0.12 3.39
CA GLY A 110 -3.54 -0.17 4.16
C GLY A 110 -2.32 -0.29 3.26
N ASP A 111 -2.35 -1.22 2.31
CA ASP A 111 -1.25 -1.43 1.34
C ASP A 111 -0.89 -0.18 0.54
N LEU A 112 -1.88 0.64 0.14
CA LEU A 112 -1.60 1.88 -0.59
C LEU A 112 -0.80 2.85 0.28
N PHE A 113 -1.25 3.08 1.51
CA PHE A 113 -0.57 4.01 2.42
C PHE A 113 0.78 3.46 2.90
N TYR A 114 0.91 2.14 3.05
CA TYR A 114 2.19 1.49 3.32
C TYR A 114 3.21 1.74 2.18
N ASN A 115 2.81 1.49 0.94
CA ASN A 115 3.66 1.73 -0.23
C ASN A 115 4.00 3.22 -0.38
N LEU A 116 3.01 4.11 -0.19
CA LEU A 116 3.22 5.56 -0.19
C LEU A 116 4.25 5.98 0.89
N GLY A 117 4.15 5.39 2.08
CA GLY A 117 5.13 5.60 3.15
C GLY A 117 6.54 5.21 2.73
N TRP A 118 6.71 4.05 2.10
CA TRP A 118 8.01 3.61 1.60
C TRP A 118 8.56 4.51 0.49
N SER A 119 7.71 4.98 -0.43
CA SER A 119 8.12 5.90 -1.49
C SER A 119 8.66 7.21 -0.90
N TYR A 120 8.00 7.74 0.14
CA TYR A 120 8.50 8.90 0.88
C TYR A 120 9.80 8.61 1.65
N MET A 121 9.96 7.40 2.22
CA MET A 121 11.22 6.97 2.85
C MET A 121 12.39 6.99 1.85
N GLN A 122 12.17 6.53 0.61
CA GLN A 122 13.19 6.54 -0.44
C GLN A 122 13.60 7.97 -0.86
N LEU A 123 12.68 8.92 -0.75
CA LEU A 123 12.94 10.34 -1.01
C LEU A 123 13.43 11.12 0.23
N GLU A 124 13.66 10.42 1.36
CA GLU A 124 14.05 11.01 2.65
C GLU A 124 13.01 12.01 3.22
N GLU A 125 11.76 11.94 2.73
CA GLU A 125 10.64 12.77 3.20
C GLU A 125 9.97 12.14 4.44
N TYR A 126 10.73 11.98 5.52
CA TYR A 126 10.36 11.14 6.67
C TYR A 126 9.07 11.57 7.38
N LEU A 127 8.77 12.89 7.44
CA LEU A 127 7.49 13.37 8.00
C LEU A 127 6.28 12.93 7.18
N ARG A 128 6.41 12.89 5.85
CA ARG A 128 5.34 12.39 4.98
C ARG A 128 5.22 10.87 5.05
N ALA A 129 6.37 10.18 5.16
CA ALA A 129 6.38 8.72 5.38
C ALA A 129 5.65 8.36 6.67
N GLU A 130 5.92 9.07 7.78
CA GLU A 130 5.21 8.89 9.05
C GLU A 130 3.70 9.04 8.88
N GLN A 131 3.23 10.12 8.23
CA GLN A 131 1.80 10.34 8.01
C GLN A 131 1.15 9.21 7.19
N ALA A 132 1.85 8.72 6.17
CA ALA A 132 1.37 7.61 5.35
C ALA A 132 1.32 6.31 6.16
N PHE A 133 2.37 5.96 6.91
CA PHE A 133 2.36 4.76 7.76
C PHE A 133 1.33 4.86 8.89
N LEU A 134 1.11 6.04 9.48
CA LEU A 134 0.03 6.23 10.45
C LEU A 134 -1.33 5.89 9.85
N ARG A 135 -1.60 6.35 8.61
CA ARG A 135 -2.85 5.98 7.93
C ARG A 135 -2.94 4.47 7.67
N ALA A 136 -1.83 3.83 7.27
CA ALA A 136 -1.80 2.38 7.11
C ALA A 136 -2.13 1.65 8.43
N VAL A 137 -1.55 2.08 9.56
CA VAL A 137 -1.85 1.55 10.89
C VAL A 137 -3.29 1.80 11.33
N GLU A 138 -3.87 2.97 11.01
CA GLU A 138 -5.28 3.27 11.32
C GLU A 138 -6.24 2.33 10.57
N ILE A 139 -5.92 1.98 9.32
CA ILE A 139 -6.75 1.10 8.49
C ILE A 139 -6.55 -0.37 8.90
N GLU A 140 -5.31 -0.78 9.16
CA GLU A 140 -4.92 -2.14 9.50
C GLU A 140 -4.07 -2.17 10.77
N PRO A 141 -4.68 -2.02 11.96
CA PRO A 141 -3.95 -1.88 13.23
C PRO A 141 -3.22 -3.15 13.70
N ASP A 142 -3.57 -4.30 13.14
CA ASP A 142 -2.95 -5.59 13.46
C ASP A 142 -1.95 -6.06 12.39
N ASN A 143 -1.56 -5.20 11.46
CA ASN A 143 -0.53 -5.48 10.48
C ASN A 143 0.84 -5.04 11.01
N GLY A 144 1.74 -5.99 11.26
CA GLY A 144 3.07 -5.73 11.84
C GLY A 144 3.97 -4.91 10.92
N GLU A 145 3.88 -5.12 9.60
CA GLU A 145 4.66 -4.35 8.63
C GLU A 145 4.35 -2.85 8.67
N ASN A 146 3.06 -2.48 8.88
CA ASN A 146 2.66 -1.08 9.00
C ASN A 146 3.32 -0.43 10.24
N HIS A 147 3.33 -1.13 11.36
CA HIS A 147 3.99 -0.66 12.58
C HIS A 147 5.51 -0.60 12.43
N ARG A 148 6.12 -1.55 11.73
CA ARG A 148 7.56 -1.53 11.42
C ARG A 148 7.90 -0.33 10.54
N GLY A 149 7.13 -0.08 9.47
CA GLY A 149 7.30 1.09 8.60
C GLY A 149 7.23 2.40 9.39
N LEU A 150 6.23 2.54 10.28
CA LEU A 150 6.07 3.68 11.17
C LEU A 150 7.27 3.83 12.12
N GLY A 151 7.74 2.73 12.71
CA GLY A 151 8.91 2.72 13.58
C GLY A 151 10.18 3.18 12.86
N LEU A 152 10.36 2.75 11.61
CA LEU A 152 11.50 3.18 10.79
C LEU A 152 11.39 4.67 10.40
N ALA A 153 10.19 5.19 10.13
CA ALA A 153 9.98 6.62 9.86
C ALA A 153 10.32 7.47 11.08
N TYR A 154 9.90 7.07 12.28
CA TYR A 154 10.29 7.72 13.54
C TYR A 154 11.80 7.62 13.78
N PHE A 155 12.41 6.45 13.55
CA PHE A 155 13.85 6.27 13.71
C PHE A 155 14.66 7.21 12.83
N LYS A 156 14.25 7.41 11.57
CA LYS A 156 14.90 8.33 10.63
C LYS A 156 14.76 9.79 11.03
N GLN A 157 13.75 10.14 11.83
CA GLN A 157 13.55 11.46 12.42
C GLN A 157 14.22 11.60 13.79
N GLU A 158 14.97 10.60 14.23
CA GLU A 158 15.61 10.53 15.56
C GLU A 158 14.63 10.51 16.73
N HIS A 159 13.34 10.23 16.47
CA HIS A 159 12.29 10.01 17.47
C HIS A 159 12.37 8.59 18.01
N TYR A 160 13.44 8.28 18.73
CA TYR A 160 13.79 6.89 19.07
C TYR A 160 12.79 6.23 20.01
N HIS A 161 12.18 6.96 20.94
CA HIS A 161 11.17 6.38 21.85
C HIS A 161 9.89 6.01 21.13
N GLU A 162 9.41 6.83 20.21
CA GLU A 162 8.25 6.54 19.35
C GLU A 162 8.57 5.36 18.40
N ALA A 163 9.79 5.30 17.90
CA ALA A 163 10.27 4.18 17.11
C ALA A 163 10.23 2.87 17.89
N ILE A 164 10.70 2.87 19.16
CA ILE A 164 10.63 1.70 20.04
C ILE A 164 9.18 1.21 20.22
N VAL A 165 8.24 2.11 20.49
CA VAL A 165 6.83 1.77 20.67
C VAL A 165 6.28 1.07 19.42
N SER A 166 6.54 1.64 18.26
CA SER A 166 6.04 1.11 16.98
C SER A 166 6.72 -0.23 16.63
N CYS A 167 8.07 -0.32 16.71
CA CYS A 167 8.79 -1.57 16.42
C CYS A 167 8.42 -2.69 17.42
N ARG A 168 8.19 -2.38 18.70
CA ARG A 168 7.73 -3.35 19.71
C ARG A 168 6.33 -3.88 19.37
N ARG A 169 5.44 -3.04 18.85
CA ARG A 169 4.13 -3.50 18.37
C ARG A 169 4.29 -4.42 17.17
N ALA A 170 5.18 -4.10 16.22
CA ALA A 170 5.50 -4.95 15.08
C ALA A 170 6.00 -6.34 15.54
N THR A 171 6.99 -6.41 16.44
CA THR A 171 7.50 -7.70 16.96
C THR A 171 6.46 -8.49 17.74
N THR A 172 5.47 -7.83 18.34
CA THR A 172 4.36 -8.50 19.04
C THR A 172 3.39 -9.14 18.06
N LEU A 173 3.13 -8.47 16.94
CA LEU A 173 2.21 -8.95 15.90
C LEU A 173 2.87 -10.03 15.05
N GLU A 174 4.13 -9.85 14.71
CA GLU A 174 4.93 -10.72 13.83
C GLU A 174 6.24 -11.11 14.50
N PRO A 175 6.21 -12.03 15.49
CA PRO A 175 7.39 -12.40 16.26
C PRO A 175 8.49 -13.11 15.45
N ASP A 176 8.14 -13.65 14.28
CA ASP A 176 9.08 -14.32 13.37
C ASP A 176 9.69 -13.36 12.33
N ASP A 177 9.29 -12.08 12.31
CA ASP A 177 9.88 -11.08 11.41
C ASP A 177 11.17 -10.51 12.00
N ALA A 178 12.31 -10.92 11.41
CA ALA A 178 13.62 -10.46 11.83
C ALA A 178 13.83 -8.94 11.64
N ASP A 179 13.21 -8.34 10.63
CA ASP A 179 13.36 -6.91 10.36
C ASP A 179 12.66 -6.05 11.43
N SER A 180 11.56 -6.53 12.01
CA SER A 180 10.89 -5.89 13.15
C SER A 180 11.77 -5.90 14.42
N TRP A 181 12.41 -7.03 14.70
CA TRP A 181 13.37 -7.12 15.81
C TRP A 181 14.61 -6.25 15.59
N HIS A 182 15.09 -6.17 14.33
CA HIS A 182 16.21 -5.30 13.99
C HIS A 182 15.83 -3.82 14.17
N CYS A 183 14.63 -3.41 13.74
CA CYS A 183 14.09 -2.07 13.97
C CYS A 183 14.09 -1.75 15.48
N LEU A 184 13.56 -2.65 16.31
CA LEU A 184 13.51 -2.49 17.76
C LEU A 184 14.92 -2.37 18.37
N ALA A 185 15.83 -3.27 17.97
CA ALA A 185 17.20 -3.27 18.46
C ALA A 185 17.94 -1.95 18.18
N LEU A 186 17.80 -1.42 16.95
CA LEU A 186 18.42 -0.15 16.55
C LEU A 186 17.80 1.03 17.32
N ALA A 187 16.47 1.11 17.37
CA ALA A 187 15.77 2.19 18.05
C ALA A 187 16.13 2.24 19.53
N ALA A 188 16.08 1.10 20.21
CA ALA A 188 16.43 0.99 21.62
C ALA A 188 17.92 1.33 21.90
N ALA A 189 18.85 0.87 21.03
CA ALA A 189 20.25 1.21 21.15
C ALA A 189 20.51 2.72 20.99
N LYS A 190 19.79 3.37 20.10
CA LYS A 190 19.89 4.82 19.88
C LYS A 190 19.25 5.63 21.01
N ALA A 191 18.23 5.09 21.66
CA ALA A 191 17.59 5.68 22.83
C ALA A 191 18.37 5.44 24.15
N ASP A 192 19.52 4.75 24.09
CA ASP A 192 20.30 4.27 25.27
C ASP A 192 19.54 3.25 26.14
N GLU A 193 18.48 2.62 25.60
CA GLU A 193 17.73 1.53 26.22
C GLU A 193 18.45 0.19 25.94
N ILE A 194 19.66 0.05 26.47
CA ILE A 194 20.58 -1.04 26.13
C ILE A 194 20.01 -2.43 26.48
N GLY A 195 19.24 -2.52 27.57
CA GLY A 195 18.59 -3.79 27.98
C GLY A 195 17.58 -4.28 26.97
N GLU A 196 16.74 -3.41 26.43
CA GLU A 196 15.76 -3.75 25.41
C GLU A 196 16.43 -4.07 24.07
N SER A 197 17.41 -3.27 23.68
CA SER A 197 18.23 -3.54 22.49
C SER A 197 18.89 -4.92 22.55
N TRP A 198 19.47 -5.28 23.70
CA TRP A 198 20.06 -6.60 23.92
C TRP A 198 19.02 -7.71 23.75
N ASN A 199 17.84 -7.58 24.35
CA ASN A 199 16.78 -8.58 24.23
C ASN A 199 16.36 -8.75 22.76
N ALA A 200 16.16 -7.66 22.03
CA ALA A 200 15.82 -7.71 20.61
C ALA A 200 16.91 -8.39 19.77
N VAL A 201 18.19 -8.12 20.06
CA VAL A 201 19.32 -8.82 19.41
C VAL A 201 19.34 -10.32 19.72
N GLN A 202 18.95 -10.74 20.96
CA GLN A 202 18.86 -12.18 21.26
C GLN A 202 17.73 -12.87 20.48
N GLU A 203 16.58 -12.21 20.28
CA GLU A 203 15.51 -12.75 19.45
C GLU A 203 15.95 -12.86 17.99
N LEU A 204 16.62 -11.83 17.43
CA LEU A 204 17.22 -11.91 16.08
C LEU A 204 18.15 -13.13 15.91
N ARG A 205 19.01 -13.40 16.90
CA ARG A 205 19.93 -14.54 16.85
C ARG A 205 19.22 -15.90 16.90
N LYS A 206 18.05 -15.97 17.55
CA LYS A 206 17.23 -17.19 17.56
C LYS A 206 16.55 -17.44 16.23
N LEU A 207 16.07 -16.37 15.56
CA LEU A 207 15.39 -16.45 14.27
C LEU A 207 16.35 -16.83 13.13
N GLY A 208 17.58 -16.31 13.18
CA GLY A 208 18.58 -16.61 12.16
C GLY A 208 19.99 -16.44 12.67
N PRO A 209 20.72 -17.53 12.95
CA PRO A 209 22.11 -17.44 13.39
C PRO A 209 23.04 -16.75 12.38
N ASP A 210 22.64 -16.73 11.12
CA ASP A 210 23.36 -16.05 10.02
C ASP A 210 22.86 -14.61 9.77
N TYR A 211 21.92 -14.09 10.58
CA TYR A 211 21.44 -12.73 10.44
C TYR A 211 22.58 -11.74 10.69
N LYS A 212 22.89 -10.93 9.67
CA LYS A 212 23.96 -9.94 9.75
C LYS A 212 23.46 -8.71 10.52
N LEU A 213 23.84 -8.63 11.79
CA LEU A 213 23.59 -7.43 12.58
C LEU A 213 24.26 -6.19 11.96
N ASP A 214 23.59 -5.06 12.09
CA ASP A 214 24.14 -3.75 11.74
C ASP A 214 25.49 -3.52 12.44
N PRO A 215 26.49 -2.91 11.77
CA PRO A 215 27.79 -2.61 12.37
C PRO A 215 27.72 -1.82 13.68
N PHE A 216 26.73 -0.95 13.81
CA PHE A 216 26.49 -0.18 15.04
C PHE A 216 26.11 -1.13 16.21
N LEU A 217 25.15 -2.06 15.97
CA LEU A 217 24.77 -3.06 16.98
C LEU A 217 25.91 -4.02 17.30
N LEU A 218 26.74 -4.40 16.31
CA LEU A 218 27.93 -5.23 16.54
C LEU A 218 28.97 -4.51 17.42
N GLY A 219 29.06 -3.18 17.31
CA GLY A 219 29.92 -2.38 18.20
C GLY A 219 29.49 -2.40 19.66
N ILE A 220 28.18 -2.51 19.91
CA ILE A 220 27.60 -2.57 21.26
C ILE A 220 27.54 -4.03 21.74
N PHE A 221 27.16 -4.97 20.89
CA PHE A 221 26.89 -6.38 21.20
C PHE A 221 27.76 -7.31 20.34
N PRO A 222 29.07 -7.41 20.63
CA PRO A 222 29.95 -8.30 19.87
C PRO A 222 29.51 -9.76 20.00
N ALA A 223 29.89 -10.58 18.99
CA ALA A 223 29.51 -11.98 18.92
C ALA A 223 29.81 -12.76 20.20
N GLU A 224 28.94 -13.71 20.47
CA GLU A 224 28.84 -14.70 21.56
C GLU A 224 29.87 -14.67 22.70
N GLY A 225 29.36 -14.59 23.94
CA GLY A 225 30.10 -14.88 25.20
C GLY A 225 30.20 -13.75 26.21
N ARG A 226 29.64 -12.58 25.96
CA ARG A 226 29.60 -11.52 26.95
C ARG A 226 28.18 -11.37 27.52
N SER A 227 28.11 -11.28 28.86
CA SER A 227 26.91 -10.82 29.56
C SER A 227 26.45 -9.45 28.99
N PRO A 228 25.14 -9.13 29.04
CA PRO A 228 24.67 -7.82 28.66
C PRO A 228 25.51 -6.75 29.37
N PRO A 229 25.83 -5.64 28.72
CA PRO A 229 26.43 -4.50 29.42
C PRO A 229 25.51 -4.12 30.59
N PRO A 230 26.05 -3.66 31.72
CA PRO A 230 25.25 -3.34 32.90
C PRO A 230 24.13 -2.36 32.47
N THR A 231 22.89 -2.77 32.71
CA THR A 231 21.71 -1.92 32.52
C THR A 231 21.83 -0.78 33.50
N ASP A 232 21.78 0.46 32.96
CA ASP A 232 21.64 1.75 33.64
C ASP A 232 22.89 2.43 34.21
N ARG A 233 23.26 3.46 33.49
CA ARG A 233 24.05 4.59 34.07
C ARG A 233 23.23 5.38 35.11
N HIS A 234 21.93 5.15 35.23
CA HIS A 234 21.07 5.88 36.18
C HIS A 234 21.01 5.29 37.58
N ASP A 235 21.45 4.05 37.80
CA ASP A 235 21.50 3.44 39.14
C ASP A 235 22.87 3.49 39.82
N ALA A 236 23.85 4.16 39.22
CA ALA A 236 25.07 4.52 39.91
C ALA A 236 24.79 5.69 40.87
N ARG A 237 23.91 5.50 41.83
CA ARG A 237 23.97 6.27 43.10
C ARG A 237 25.32 5.97 43.72
N ASP A 238 26.16 6.98 43.73
CA ASP A 238 27.43 6.90 44.49
C ASP A 238 27.09 6.46 45.90
N PRO A 239 27.55 5.26 46.37
CA PRO A 239 27.29 4.80 47.73
C PRO A 239 27.88 5.72 48.80
N ARG A 240 28.50 6.82 48.41
CA ARG A 240 29.13 7.84 49.26
C ARG A 240 28.36 9.16 49.32
N ASP A 241 27.14 9.26 48.73
CA ASP A 241 26.29 10.46 48.90
C ASP A 241 25.37 10.28 50.11
N PRO A 242 25.64 10.95 51.26
CA PRO A 242 24.92 10.83 52.51
C PRO A 242 23.72 11.79 52.61
N ARG A 243 22.88 11.94 51.57
CA ARG A 243 21.68 12.77 51.68
C ARG A 243 20.41 11.96 51.55
#